data_07dded0ad203beed20fcf919e3aaf1ed
#
_entry.id   07dded0ad203beed20fcf919e3aaf1ed
#
_cell.length_a   1.000
_cell.length_b   1.000
_cell.length_c   1.000
_cell.angle_alpha   90.00
_cell.angle_beta   90.00
_cell.angle_gamma   90.00
#
_symmetry.space_group_name_H-M   'P 1'
#
loop_
_entity.id
_entity.type
_entity.pdbx_description
1 polymer ?
#
loop_
_entity_poly.entity_id
_entity_poly.type
_entity_poly.pdbx_seq_one_letter_code
_entity_poly.pdbx_strand_id
1 'polypeptide(L)'
;MADILPHFGQQQGVQDAFPSTQQIIFETEFRRRTRDLSLINKLTSHNFKGRFRNSGFQIRRPVMPLLKSKKRKPGDPVVYQELQGKDEVFTINRERDIAFHIRIEDDLFCPQNLDSKMNKEAQAQFTEDRDMEFFADIPFKSHAANIGNEAGIRSGMYEIGTATAPLYIYKTDAEAAAARATKMHTASATEAITNMVAALEEWPGGSMGEVKVVVPTCIQNRLINSELKYADHMGDQLSVLRKGVKYIGDIAGANIIGCNQMPMWAEDTGNSLPKRFLCMFLNTQAIEFADEITIDENIKDKDQYGNFYRSLGIYDWFASYPELMGYAVIALG
;
A
#
# COMPACT_ATOMS: atom_id res chain seq x y z
N MET A 1 4.08 -43.47 29.05
CA MET A 1 3.46 -42.73 27.96
C MET A 1 3.76 -43.48 26.69
N ALA A 2 2.74 -44.11 26.11
CA ALA A 2 2.94 -44.86 24.89
C ALA A 2 3.27 -43.90 23.76
N ASP A 3 4.28 -44.26 23.00
CA ASP A 3 4.68 -43.59 21.78
C ASP A 3 3.51 -43.49 20.82
N ILE A 4 3.01 -42.26 20.62
CA ILE A 4 1.82 -41.96 19.82
C ILE A 4 2.17 -41.81 18.33
N LEU A 5 3.39 -42.08 17.95
CA LEU A 5 3.77 -42.07 16.55
C LEU A 5 3.63 -43.52 16.03
N PRO A 6 2.59 -43.83 15.22
CA PRO A 6 2.62 -45.02 14.43
C PRO A 6 3.83 -44.87 13.50
N HIS A 7 4.85 -45.64 13.77
CA HIS A 7 5.92 -45.83 12.80
C HIS A 7 5.31 -46.52 11.57
N PHE A 8 4.79 -45.73 10.68
CA PHE A 8 4.37 -46.20 9.38
C PHE A 8 5.54 -46.91 8.73
N GLY A 9 5.43 -48.20 8.60
CA GLY A 9 6.38 -48.99 7.87
C GLY A 9 7.52 -49.64 8.65
N GLN A 10 7.52 -49.61 9.99
CA GLN A 10 8.47 -50.42 10.77
C GLN A 10 7.93 -51.80 11.07
N GLN A 11 7.65 -52.54 10.02
CA GLN A 11 7.82 -54.01 10.08
C GLN A 11 9.29 -54.24 9.62
N GLN A 12 10.18 -54.38 10.58
CA GLN A 12 11.61 -54.55 10.33
C GLN A 12 11.95 -55.62 9.30
N GLY A 13 11.13 -56.70 9.22
CA GLY A 13 11.33 -57.75 8.23
C GLY A 13 10.93 -57.39 6.79
N VAL A 14 10.11 -56.35 6.58
CA VAL A 14 9.70 -55.94 5.26
C VAL A 14 10.58 -54.83 4.72
N GLN A 15 11.11 -53.98 5.59
CA GLN A 15 12.02 -52.92 5.19
C GLN A 15 13.36 -53.44 4.65
N ASP A 16 13.89 -54.53 5.24
CA ASP A 16 15.12 -55.14 4.79
C ASP A 16 14.97 -55.91 3.46
N ALA A 17 13.75 -56.39 3.18
CA ALA A 17 13.47 -57.12 1.94
C ALA A 17 13.08 -56.22 0.75
N PHE A 18 12.45 -55.09 1.03
CA PHE A 18 11.94 -54.16 0.00
C PHE A 18 12.07 -52.69 0.40
N PRO A 19 13.29 -52.16 0.44
CA PRO A 19 13.52 -50.77 0.87
C PRO A 19 12.87 -49.72 -0.07
N SER A 20 12.43 -50.14 -1.25
CA SER A 20 11.86 -49.23 -2.26
C SER A 20 10.31 -49.21 -2.30
N THR A 21 9.64 -49.93 -1.39
CA THR A 21 8.16 -50.00 -1.41
C THR A 21 7.44 -48.90 -0.63
N GLN A 22 8.14 -47.94 -0.08
CA GLN A 22 7.48 -46.78 0.47
C GLN A 22 6.96 -45.90 -0.66
N GLN A 23 5.66 -45.97 -0.92
CA GLN A 23 5.02 -45.01 -1.80
C GLN A 23 5.01 -43.63 -1.10
N ILE A 24 5.87 -42.74 -1.58
CA ILE A 24 5.78 -41.32 -1.22
C ILE A 24 4.60 -40.76 -2.02
N ILE A 25 3.52 -40.46 -1.33
CA ILE A 25 2.40 -39.75 -1.94
C ILE A 25 2.80 -38.29 -2.08
N PHE A 26 3.07 -37.88 -3.31
CA PHE A 26 3.25 -36.48 -3.62
C PHE A 26 1.87 -35.83 -3.70
N GLU A 27 1.63 -34.81 -2.89
CA GLU A 27 0.44 -33.99 -3.07
C GLU A 27 0.48 -33.31 -4.44
N THR A 28 -0.67 -33.29 -5.11
CA THR A 28 -0.81 -32.67 -6.43
C THR A 28 -0.82 -31.16 -6.39
N GLU A 29 -0.88 -30.55 -5.21
CA GLU A 29 -0.86 -29.11 -5.04
C GLU A 29 0.29 -28.66 -4.15
N PHE A 30 1.07 -27.69 -4.64
CA PHE A 30 2.04 -26.99 -3.81
C PHE A 30 1.29 -26.09 -2.81
N ARG A 31 1.73 -26.11 -1.56
CA ARG A 31 1.29 -25.12 -0.60
C ARG A 31 1.75 -23.73 -1.05
N ARG A 32 0.82 -22.91 -1.49
CA ARG A 32 1.12 -21.53 -1.86
C ARG A 32 1.51 -20.70 -0.63
N ARG A 33 2.47 -19.81 -0.82
CA ARG A 33 2.80 -18.82 0.20
C ARG A 33 1.61 -17.87 0.36
N THR A 34 1.25 -17.56 1.61
CA THR A 34 0.24 -16.53 1.89
C THR A 34 0.80 -15.17 1.57
N ARG A 35 0.09 -14.38 0.77
CA ARG A 35 0.51 -13.05 0.32
C ARG A 35 -0.59 -12.04 0.53
N ASP A 36 -0.18 -10.80 0.70
CA ASP A 36 -1.11 -9.69 0.72
C ASP A 36 -1.61 -9.34 -0.69
N LEU A 37 -2.86 -8.83 -0.77
CA LEU A 37 -3.41 -8.36 -2.03
C LEU A 37 -2.82 -7.00 -2.38
N SER A 38 -2.50 -6.79 -3.67
CA SER A 38 -2.05 -5.49 -4.15
C SER A 38 -3.09 -4.40 -3.95
N LEU A 39 -2.65 -3.26 -3.45
CA LEU A 39 -3.48 -2.10 -3.18
C LEU A 39 -3.22 -0.95 -4.15
N ILE A 40 -2.11 -0.94 -4.87
CA ILE A 40 -1.75 0.17 -5.77
C ILE A 40 -2.90 0.49 -6.72
N ASN A 41 -3.45 -0.51 -7.38
CA ASN A 41 -4.55 -0.32 -8.33
C ASN A 41 -5.82 0.31 -7.73
N LYS A 42 -5.99 0.22 -6.41
CA LYS A 42 -7.12 0.86 -5.71
C LYS A 42 -6.80 2.27 -5.24
N LEU A 43 -5.53 2.59 -5.05
CA LEU A 43 -5.07 3.86 -4.49
C LEU A 43 -4.72 4.88 -5.57
N THR A 44 -4.43 4.44 -6.78
CA THR A 44 -3.90 5.27 -7.86
C THR A 44 -4.86 5.38 -9.04
N SER A 45 -4.67 6.42 -9.84
CA SER A 45 -5.32 6.54 -11.15
C SER A 45 -4.44 5.95 -12.25
N HIS A 46 -5.07 5.41 -13.31
CA HIS A 46 -4.40 4.72 -14.41
C HIS A 46 -4.49 5.48 -15.73
N ASN A 47 -4.41 6.81 -15.70
CA ASN A 47 -4.58 7.65 -16.87
C ASN A 47 -3.51 7.44 -17.94
N PHE A 48 -2.35 6.92 -17.56
CA PHE A 48 -1.21 6.71 -18.47
C PHE A 48 -1.02 5.28 -18.94
N LYS A 49 -1.86 4.35 -18.51
CA LYS A 49 -1.74 2.95 -18.90
C LYS A 49 -1.82 2.82 -20.44
N GLY A 50 -0.84 2.14 -21.04
CA GLY A 50 -0.76 1.90 -22.49
C GLY A 50 -0.20 3.04 -23.32
N ARG A 51 0.12 4.21 -22.75
CA ARG A 51 0.63 5.36 -23.51
C ARG A 51 2.13 5.29 -23.79
N PHE A 52 2.90 4.56 -22.99
CA PHE A 52 4.35 4.44 -23.13
C PHE A 52 4.79 3.46 -24.20
N ARG A 53 3.94 2.52 -24.58
CA ARG A 53 4.30 1.36 -25.42
C ARG A 53 4.91 1.72 -26.79
N ASN A 54 4.65 2.93 -27.33
CA ASN A 54 5.16 3.38 -28.63
C ASN A 54 5.79 4.78 -28.58
N SER A 55 5.87 5.41 -27.42
CA SER A 55 6.19 6.84 -27.31
C SER A 55 7.47 7.16 -26.52
N GLY A 56 8.22 6.14 -26.10
CA GLY A 56 9.43 6.31 -25.28
C GLY A 56 9.13 6.40 -23.78
N PHE A 57 10.16 6.65 -22.97
CA PHE A 57 10.10 6.62 -21.51
C PHE A 57 9.55 7.89 -20.87
N GLN A 58 9.11 8.88 -21.64
CA GLN A 58 8.67 10.18 -21.11
C GLN A 58 7.32 10.58 -21.68
N ILE A 59 6.42 10.99 -20.79
CA ILE A 59 5.18 11.69 -21.14
C ILE A 59 5.27 13.13 -20.64
N ARG A 60 5.00 14.08 -21.53
CA ARG A 60 4.84 15.49 -21.19
C ARG A 60 3.36 15.83 -21.12
N ARG A 61 2.93 16.40 -20.01
CA ARG A 61 1.57 16.86 -19.80
C ARG A 61 1.57 18.38 -19.60
N PRO A 62 0.90 19.14 -20.47
CA PRO A 62 0.74 20.58 -20.24
C PRO A 62 -0.17 20.80 -19.02
N VAL A 63 0.29 21.62 -18.08
CA VAL A 63 -0.48 22.05 -16.92
C VAL A 63 -1.24 23.32 -17.29
N MET A 64 -2.54 23.34 -17.01
CA MET A 64 -3.36 24.52 -17.26
C MET A 64 -2.91 25.67 -16.38
N PRO A 65 -2.61 26.85 -16.97
CA PRO A 65 -2.21 28.00 -16.17
C PRO A 65 -3.35 28.52 -15.31
N LEU A 66 -3.00 29.01 -14.13
CA LEU A 66 -3.96 29.57 -13.19
C LEU A 66 -4.53 30.90 -13.73
N LEU A 67 -5.81 30.89 -14.03
CA LEU A 67 -6.54 32.11 -14.42
C LEU A 67 -7.04 32.84 -13.18
N LYS A 68 -6.67 34.13 -13.04
CA LYS A 68 -7.15 34.98 -11.94
C LYS A 68 -8.25 35.90 -12.42
N SER A 69 -9.44 35.77 -11.82
CA SER A 69 -10.51 36.75 -12.06
C SER A 69 -10.21 38.08 -11.35
N LYS A 70 -10.45 39.20 -12.02
CA LYS A 70 -10.29 40.54 -11.44
C LYS A 70 -11.65 41.21 -11.35
N LYS A 71 -11.95 41.82 -10.20
CA LYS A 71 -13.11 42.70 -10.07
C LYS A 71 -12.91 43.92 -10.96
N ARG A 72 -13.87 44.27 -11.77
CA ARG A 72 -13.87 45.41 -12.68
C ARG A 72 -15.03 46.37 -12.34
N LYS A 73 -14.75 47.66 -12.39
CA LYS A 73 -15.82 48.67 -12.37
C LYS A 73 -16.29 48.95 -13.78
N PRO A 74 -17.58 49.36 -13.96
CA PRO A 74 -18.06 49.80 -15.28
C PRO A 74 -17.18 50.97 -15.79
N GLY A 75 -16.67 50.81 -17.02
CA GLY A 75 -15.81 51.84 -17.65
C GLY A 75 -14.27 51.54 -17.55
N ASP A 76 -13.82 50.64 -16.70
CA ASP A 76 -12.42 50.30 -16.64
C ASP A 76 -11.94 49.52 -17.87
N PRO A 77 -10.69 49.74 -18.37
CA PRO A 77 -10.15 48.97 -19.49
C PRO A 77 -9.94 47.52 -19.08
N VAL A 78 -10.09 46.59 -20.07
CA VAL A 78 -9.78 45.16 -19.87
C VAL A 78 -8.28 44.95 -19.90
N VAL A 79 -7.75 44.38 -18.79
CA VAL A 79 -6.35 44.01 -18.70
C VAL A 79 -6.23 42.50 -18.99
N TYR A 80 -5.56 42.14 -20.05
CA TYR A 80 -5.31 40.76 -20.42
C TYR A 80 -4.20 40.17 -19.55
N GLN A 81 -4.33 38.88 -19.23
CA GLN A 81 -3.31 38.12 -18.53
C GLN A 81 -2.48 37.34 -19.56
N GLU A 82 -1.16 37.42 -19.44
CA GLU A 82 -0.30 36.49 -20.18
C GLU A 82 -0.35 35.11 -19.52
N LEU A 83 -0.63 34.10 -20.32
CA LEU A 83 -0.70 32.74 -19.87
C LEU A 83 0.64 32.06 -20.14
N GLN A 84 1.32 31.67 -19.07
CA GLN A 84 2.53 30.85 -19.16
C GLN A 84 2.15 29.40 -18.88
N GLY A 85 2.25 28.54 -19.89
CA GLY A 85 2.10 27.10 -19.74
C GLY A 85 3.34 26.50 -19.05
N LYS A 86 3.11 25.50 -18.22
CA LYS A 86 4.15 24.65 -17.63
C LYS A 86 3.87 23.21 -18.05
N ASP A 87 4.91 22.50 -18.44
CA ASP A 87 4.81 21.07 -18.72
C ASP A 87 5.30 20.27 -17.52
N GLU A 88 4.55 19.27 -17.14
CA GLU A 88 5.00 18.20 -16.26
C GLU A 88 5.52 17.03 -17.09
N VAL A 89 6.68 16.53 -16.71
CA VAL A 89 7.33 15.40 -17.37
C VAL A 89 7.28 14.20 -16.44
N PHE A 90 6.61 13.15 -16.89
CA PHE A 90 6.59 11.86 -16.23
C PHE A 90 7.54 10.90 -16.97
N THR A 91 8.54 10.38 -16.25
CA THR A 91 9.56 9.47 -16.80
C THR A 91 9.49 8.16 -16.08
N ILE A 92 9.41 7.03 -16.78
CA ILE A 92 9.46 5.69 -16.19
C ILE A 92 10.93 5.31 -15.97
N ASN A 93 11.30 5.05 -14.73
CA ASN A 93 12.67 4.74 -14.34
C ASN A 93 12.80 3.44 -13.51
N ARG A 94 11.69 2.74 -13.23
CA ARG A 94 11.70 1.58 -12.35
C ARG A 94 11.57 0.31 -13.16
N GLU A 95 12.52 -0.55 -12.95
CA GLU A 95 12.57 -1.87 -13.57
C GLU A 95 12.80 -2.93 -12.48
N ARG A 96 12.14 -4.05 -12.62
CA ARG A 96 12.34 -5.18 -11.73
C ARG A 96 12.26 -6.46 -12.52
N ASP A 97 13.21 -7.35 -12.28
CA ASP A 97 13.27 -8.64 -12.94
C ASP A 97 13.19 -9.79 -11.95
N ILE A 98 12.67 -10.90 -12.42
CA ILE A 98 12.72 -12.19 -11.74
C ILE A 98 13.20 -13.21 -12.74
N ALA A 99 14.27 -13.94 -12.38
CA ALA A 99 14.79 -15.00 -13.21
C ALA A 99 14.96 -16.29 -12.36
N PHE A 100 14.54 -17.43 -12.92
CA PHE A 100 14.72 -18.72 -12.29
C PHE A 100 14.96 -19.81 -13.36
N HIS A 101 15.58 -20.88 -12.94
CA HIS A 101 15.92 -22.01 -13.79
C HIS A 101 15.22 -23.27 -13.26
N ILE A 102 14.56 -24.00 -14.16
CA ILE A 102 13.98 -25.30 -13.87
C ILE A 102 14.72 -26.35 -14.69
N ARG A 103 15.33 -27.33 -14.00
CA ARG A 103 16.00 -28.44 -14.65
C ARG A 103 14.98 -29.38 -15.27
N ILE A 104 15.30 -29.95 -16.41
CA ILE A 104 14.42 -30.95 -17.07
C ILE A 104 14.13 -32.13 -16.15
N GLU A 105 15.10 -32.54 -15.35
CA GLU A 105 14.95 -33.65 -14.43
C GLU A 105 13.86 -33.35 -13.39
N ASP A 106 13.84 -32.14 -12.84
CA ASP A 106 12.85 -31.71 -11.84
C ASP A 106 11.45 -31.64 -12.45
N ASP A 107 11.35 -31.20 -13.70
CA ASP A 107 10.07 -31.14 -14.43
C ASP A 107 9.54 -32.53 -14.82
N LEU A 108 10.46 -33.44 -15.17
CA LEU A 108 10.12 -34.80 -15.61
C LEU A 108 9.69 -35.70 -14.44
N PHE A 109 10.30 -35.52 -13.26
CA PHE A 109 9.98 -36.28 -12.06
C PHE A 109 8.89 -35.66 -11.20
N CYS A 110 8.54 -34.40 -11.43
CA CYS A 110 7.47 -33.73 -10.74
C CYS A 110 6.17 -33.87 -11.55
N PRO A 111 5.14 -34.58 -11.06
CA PRO A 111 3.88 -34.79 -11.78
C PRO A 111 3.04 -33.50 -11.89
N GLN A 112 3.62 -32.38 -11.54
CA GLN A 112 2.93 -31.09 -11.44
C GLN A 112 3.55 -30.14 -12.47
N ASN A 113 2.72 -29.40 -13.20
CA ASN A 113 3.17 -28.33 -14.10
C ASN A 113 3.95 -27.24 -13.31
N LEU A 114 5.23 -27.53 -13.06
CA LEU A 114 6.13 -26.70 -12.24
C LEU A 114 6.24 -25.30 -12.84
N ASP A 115 6.37 -25.21 -14.15
CA ASP A 115 6.50 -23.96 -14.91
C ASP A 115 5.37 -22.99 -14.62
N SER A 116 4.13 -23.43 -14.78
CA SER A 116 2.96 -22.57 -14.57
C SER A 116 2.80 -22.11 -13.12
N LYS A 117 3.19 -22.97 -12.16
CA LYS A 117 3.08 -22.66 -10.74
C LYS A 117 4.18 -21.69 -10.29
N MET A 118 5.40 -21.90 -10.75
CA MET A 118 6.53 -21.02 -10.45
C MET A 118 6.34 -19.64 -11.09
N ASN A 119 5.82 -19.56 -12.32
CA ASN A 119 5.50 -18.28 -12.96
C ASN A 119 4.45 -17.48 -12.18
N LYS A 120 3.39 -18.15 -11.70
CA LYS A 120 2.37 -17.49 -10.85
C LYS A 120 2.95 -16.98 -9.52
N GLU A 121 3.86 -17.76 -8.94
CA GLU A 121 4.53 -17.37 -7.70
C GLU A 121 5.49 -16.20 -7.94
N ALA A 122 6.22 -16.20 -9.06
CA ALA A 122 7.09 -15.09 -9.46
C ALA A 122 6.29 -13.79 -9.69
N GLN A 123 5.17 -13.85 -10.42
CA GLN A 123 4.29 -12.70 -10.62
C GLN A 123 3.70 -12.17 -9.31
N ALA A 124 3.35 -13.06 -8.38
CA ALA A 124 2.85 -12.67 -7.07
C ALA A 124 3.94 -12.01 -6.22
N GLN A 125 5.19 -12.52 -6.27
CA GLN A 125 6.34 -11.90 -5.61
C GLN A 125 6.63 -10.51 -6.18
N PHE A 126 6.62 -10.38 -7.50
CA PHE A 126 6.81 -9.12 -8.19
C PHE A 126 5.81 -8.05 -7.72
N THR A 127 4.54 -8.45 -7.61
CA THR A 127 3.46 -7.55 -7.15
C THR A 127 3.65 -7.13 -5.70
N GLU A 128 4.03 -8.04 -4.82
CA GLU A 128 4.27 -7.76 -3.40
C GLU A 128 5.44 -6.80 -3.21
N ASP A 129 6.55 -7.03 -3.90
CA ASP A 129 7.74 -6.19 -3.84
C ASP A 129 7.48 -4.78 -4.39
N ARG A 130 6.70 -4.68 -5.46
CA ARG A 130 6.26 -3.41 -6.04
C ARG A 130 5.42 -2.60 -5.06
N ASP A 131 4.48 -3.26 -4.38
CA ASP A 131 3.64 -2.61 -3.39
C ASP A 131 4.45 -2.11 -2.19
N MET A 132 5.41 -2.89 -1.71
CA MET A 132 6.33 -2.45 -0.64
C MET A 132 7.16 -1.23 -1.05
N GLU A 133 7.68 -1.22 -2.28
CA GLU A 133 8.44 -0.08 -2.81
C GLU A 133 7.57 1.17 -2.96
N PHE A 134 6.33 1.02 -3.42
CA PHE A 134 5.36 2.09 -3.51
C PHE A 134 5.10 2.76 -2.15
N PHE A 135 4.83 1.98 -1.12
CA PHE A 135 4.59 2.51 0.22
C PHE A 135 5.85 3.08 0.89
N ALA A 136 7.03 2.68 0.45
CA ALA A 136 8.29 3.24 0.94
C ALA A 136 8.65 4.60 0.31
N ASP A 137 8.17 4.89 -0.91
CA ASP A 137 8.55 6.09 -1.67
C ASP A 137 7.45 7.18 -1.67
N ILE A 138 6.23 6.82 -2.03
CA ILE A 138 5.15 7.78 -2.30
C ILE A 138 4.77 8.66 -1.11
N PRO A 139 4.62 8.15 0.11
CA PRO A 139 4.19 8.99 1.23
C PRO A 139 5.09 10.21 1.42
N PHE A 140 6.39 10.07 1.18
CA PHE A 140 7.37 11.13 1.38
C PHE A 140 7.37 12.20 0.27
N LYS A 141 6.58 12.01 -0.80
CA LYS A 141 6.35 13.02 -1.84
C LYS A 141 5.15 13.93 -1.55
N SER A 142 4.51 13.75 -0.40
CA SER A 142 3.39 14.57 0.06
C SER A 142 3.79 16.02 0.30
N HIS A 143 2.84 16.93 0.14
CA HIS A 143 3.06 18.33 0.45
C HIS A 143 3.30 18.56 1.95
N ALA A 144 4.23 19.48 2.29
CA ALA A 144 4.63 19.72 3.67
C ALA A 144 3.49 20.15 4.61
N ALA A 145 2.46 20.83 4.08
CA ALA A 145 1.29 21.23 4.86
C ALA A 145 0.35 20.06 5.23
N ASN A 146 0.57 18.87 4.70
CA ASN A 146 -0.24 17.67 5.00
C ASN A 146 0.51 16.68 5.89
N ILE A 147 1.56 17.12 6.55
CA ILE A 147 2.40 16.28 7.41
C ILE A 147 2.73 17.01 8.71
N GLY A 148 2.94 16.20 9.77
CA GLY A 148 3.41 16.75 11.03
C GLY A 148 2.28 17.08 12.02
N ASN A 149 2.64 17.88 13.03
CA ASN A 149 1.71 18.22 14.12
C ASN A 149 1.04 19.59 13.95
N GLU A 150 1.30 20.23 12.82
CA GLU A 150 0.69 21.51 12.41
C GLU A 150 0.16 21.37 10.97
N ALA A 151 -0.54 20.24 10.70
CA ALA A 151 -1.06 20.00 9.37
C ALA A 151 -2.32 20.83 9.10
N GLY A 152 -2.61 21.04 7.81
CA GLY A 152 -3.69 21.88 7.31
C GLY A 152 -3.17 23.19 6.73
N ILE A 153 -3.43 23.41 5.42
CA ILE A 153 -2.92 24.57 4.68
C ILE A 153 -3.50 25.91 5.18
N ARG A 154 -4.68 25.86 5.79
CA ARG A 154 -5.37 27.06 6.28
C ARG A 154 -5.28 27.22 7.79
N SER A 155 -5.51 26.13 8.51
CA SER A 155 -5.62 26.14 9.97
C SER A 155 -4.29 25.85 10.65
N GLY A 156 -3.46 24.96 10.12
CA GLY A 156 -2.27 24.44 10.80
C GLY A 156 -2.58 23.80 12.15
N MET A 157 -3.78 23.21 12.31
CA MET A 157 -4.29 22.77 13.62
C MET A 157 -4.30 21.24 13.78
N TYR A 158 -4.10 20.49 12.70
CA TYR A 158 -4.27 19.04 12.75
C TYR A 158 -2.98 18.34 13.18
N GLU A 159 -3.05 17.60 14.26
CA GLU A 159 -1.95 16.76 14.72
C GLU A 159 -1.98 15.43 13.99
N ILE A 160 -0.97 15.16 13.16
CA ILE A 160 -0.86 13.95 12.35
C ILE A 160 0.37 13.11 12.73
N GLY A 161 1.32 13.74 13.43
CA GLY A 161 2.54 13.09 13.90
C GLY A 161 3.69 13.12 12.89
N THR A 162 4.90 13.08 13.43
CA THR A 162 6.16 12.97 12.68
C THR A 162 6.98 11.78 13.14
N ALA A 163 8.04 11.44 12.43
CA ALA A 163 8.94 10.36 12.84
C ALA A 163 9.63 10.62 14.19
N THR A 164 9.85 11.89 14.55
CA THR A 164 10.45 12.31 15.83
C THR A 164 9.44 12.61 16.92
N ALA A 165 8.23 13.03 16.54
CA ALA A 165 7.11 13.32 17.44
C ALA A 165 5.85 12.64 16.95
N PRO A 166 5.72 11.30 17.15
CA PRO A 166 4.60 10.52 16.64
C PRO A 166 3.31 10.86 17.36
N LEU A 167 2.19 10.71 16.66
CA LEU A 167 0.87 10.80 17.26
C LEU A 167 0.55 9.50 18.01
N TYR A 168 0.32 9.60 19.32
CA TYR A 168 -0.06 8.45 20.13
C TYR A 168 -1.56 8.20 20.04
N ILE A 169 -1.93 7.01 19.54
CA ILE A 169 -3.34 6.63 19.38
C ILE A 169 -3.80 5.76 20.51
N TYR A 170 -4.94 6.15 21.09
CA TYR A 170 -5.69 5.44 22.11
C TYR A 170 -7.01 4.89 21.54
N LYS A 171 -7.64 3.97 22.27
CA LYS A 171 -8.91 3.35 21.83
C LYS A 171 -10.08 4.32 21.93
N THR A 172 -10.12 5.13 23.00
CA THR A 172 -11.24 6.01 23.32
C THR A 172 -10.76 7.45 23.51
N ASP A 173 -11.67 8.41 23.33
CA ASP A 173 -11.37 9.82 23.58
C ASP A 173 -11.02 10.09 25.05
N ALA A 174 -11.63 9.35 25.98
CA ALA A 174 -11.35 9.46 27.41
C ALA A 174 -9.91 9.02 27.75
N GLU A 175 -9.43 7.92 27.14
CA GLU A 175 -8.05 7.47 27.32
C GLU A 175 -7.05 8.45 26.71
N ALA A 176 -7.35 9.01 25.51
CA ALA A 176 -6.54 10.02 24.87
C ALA A 176 -6.46 11.31 25.72
N ALA A 177 -7.60 11.77 26.24
CA ALA A 177 -7.65 12.95 27.11
C ALA A 177 -6.84 12.76 28.42
N ALA A 178 -6.93 11.59 29.05
CA ALA A 178 -6.13 11.27 30.21
C ALA A 178 -4.62 11.24 29.90
N ALA A 179 -4.24 10.74 28.73
CA ALA A 179 -2.85 10.65 28.31
C ALA A 179 -2.25 12.02 27.90
N ARG A 180 -3.04 13.00 27.49
CA ARG A 180 -2.59 14.38 27.16
C ARG A 180 -1.86 15.05 28.33
N ALA A 181 -2.11 14.62 29.56
CA ALA A 181 -1.38 15.11 30.72
C ALA A 181 0.10 14.70 30.74
N THR A 182 0.45 13.60 30.06
CA THR A 182 1.81 13.03 30.08
C THR A 182 2.48 12.98 28.71
N LYS A 183 1.70 13.00 27.61
CA LYS A 183 2.19 12.94 26.22
C LYS A 183 1.62 14.10 25.43
N MET A 184 2.47 14.76 24.68
CA MET A 184 2.15 16.01 24.00
C MET A 184 1.17 15.82 22.84
N HIS A 185 1.35 14.74 22.04
CA HIS A 185 0.54 14.47 20.85
C HIS A 185 -0.25 13.20 21.06
N THR A 186 -1.52 13.32 21.36
CA THR A 186 -2.40 12.19 21.65
C THR A 186 -3.76 12.39 21.01
N ALA A 187 -4.28 11.35 20.38
CA ALA A 187 -5.62 11.34 19.80
C ALA A 187 -6.29 9.97 20.00
N SER A 188 -7.60 9.92 19.90
CA SER A 188 -8.28 8.66 19.67
C SER A 188 -8.07 8.19 18.23
N ALA A 189 -8.34 6.91 17.99
CA ALA A 189 -8.19 6.36 16.65
C ALA A 189 -9.12 7.03 15.61
N THR A 190 -10.31 7.45 16.02
CA THR A 190 -11.27 8.18 15.20
C THR A 190 -10.84 9.63 14.95
N GLU A 191 -10.41 10.33 16.00
CA GLU A 191 -9.89 11.70 15.91
C GLU A 191 -8.69 11.78 14.97
N ALA A 192 -7.77 10.83 15.03
CA ALA A 192 -6.62 10.79 14.15
C ALA A 192 -7.01 10.71 12.67
N ILE A 193 -8.01 9.86 12.33
CA ILE A 193 -8.48 9.74 10.95
C ILE A 193 -9.22 10.99 10.50
N THR A 194 -10.08 11.55 11.34
CA THR A 194 -10.78 12.79 11.01
C THR A 194 -9.80 13.95 10.78
N ASN A 195 -8.72 14.04 11.55
CA ASN A 195 -7.68 15.04 11.35
C ASN A 195 -6.95 14.86 10.01
N MET A 196 -6.64 13.61 9.61
CA MET A 196 -6.02 13.32 8.31
C MET A 196 -6.93 13.75 7.15
N VAL A 197 -8.22 13.44 7.24
CA VAL A 197 -9.19 13.81 6.19
C VAL A 197 -9.38 15.32 6.13
N ALA A 198 -9.55 15.96 7.28
CA ALA A 198 -9.74 17.40 7.36
C ALA A 198 -8.55 18.19 6.82
N ALA A 199 -7.32 17.71 7.03
CA ALA A 199 -6.12 18.33 6.47
C ALA A 199 -6.12 18.33 4.93
N LEU A 200 -6.66 17.27 4.28
CA LEU A 200 -6.84 17.25 2.83
C LEU A 200 -7.99 18.14 2.35
N GLU A 201 -9.09 18.18 3.09
CA GLU A 201 -10.27 18.96 2.72
C GLU A 201 -10.04 20.46 2.73
N GLU A 202 -9.05 20.94 3.49
CA GLU A 202 -8.65 22.34 3.46
C GLU A 202 -8.07 22.81 2.13
N TRP A 203 -7.59 21.89 1.29
CA TRP A 203 -7.08 22.20 -0.02
C TRP A 203 -8.21 22.45 -1.03
N PRO A 204 -8.02 23.38 -1.98
CA PRO A 204 -8.95 23.52 -3.12
C PRO A 204 -9.03 22.19 -3.89
N GLY A 205 -10.21 21.60 -3.92
CA GLY A 205 -10.41 20.28 -4.56
C GLY A 205 -10.14 19.08 -3.64
N GLY A 206 -9.75 19.28 -2.39
CA GLY A 206 -9.51 18.19 -1.43
C GLY A 206 -10.74 17.32 -1.16
N SER A 207 -11.94 17.90 -1.22
CA SER A 207 -13.22 17.19 -1.12
C SER A 207 -13.72 16.59 -2.44
N MET A 208 -13.01 16.82 -3.55
CA MET A 208 -13.36 16.28 -4.86
C MET A 208 -12.76 14.90 -5.03
N GLY A 209 -13.59 13.88 -5.10
CA GLY A 209 -13.17 12.49 -5.30
C GLY A 209 -13.20 11.67 -4.02
N GLU A 210 -12.76 10.43 -4.13
CA GLU A 210 -12.75 9.47 -3.04
C GLU A 210 -11.44 9.60 -2.24
N VAL A 211 -11.57 9.98 -0.98
CA VAL A 211 -10.44 9.99 -0.06
C VAL A 211 -10.23 8.58 0.51
N LYS A 212 -8.99 8.12 0.52
CA LYS A 212 -8.59 6.82 1.07
C LYS A 212 -7.53 7.00 2.14
N VAL A 213 -7.71 6.27 3.23
CA VAL A 213 -6.76 6.22 4.33
C VAL A 213 -6.24 4.79 4.47
N VAL A 214 -4.96 4.62 4.26
CA VAL A 214 -4.28 3.32 4.39
C VAL A 214 -3.63 3.25 5.76
N VAL A 215 -4.04 2.26 6.54
CA VAL A 215 -3.58 2.08 7.92
C VAL A 215 -3.00 0.68 8.15
N PRO A 216 -1.97 0.53 8.97
CA PRO A 216 -1.49 -0.80 9.39
C PRO A 216 -2.54 -1.55 10.21
N THR A 217 -2.48 -2.87 10.20
CA THR A 217 -3.44 -3.74 10.89
C THR A 217 -3.54 -3.47 12.40
N CYS A 218 -2.47 -3.03 13.04
CA CYS A 218 -2.49 -2.70 14.47
C CYS A 218 -3.39 -1.48 14.76
N ILE A 219 -3.39 -0.48 13.86
CA ILE A 219 -4.26 0.71 13.97
C ILE A 219 -5.67 0.35 13.56
N GLN A 220 -5.84 -0.48 12.54
CA GLN A 220 -7.13 -1.06 12.16
C GLN A 220 -7.81 -1.71 13.37
N ASN A 221 -7.08 -2.50 14.14
CA ASN A 221 -7.62 -3.14 15.34
C ASN A 221 -8.01 -2.12 16.43
N ARG A 222 -7.27 -1.00 16.56
CA ARG A 222 -7.65 0.09 17.47
C ARG A 222 -8.96 0.75 17.03
N LEU A 223 -9.14 0.98 15.72
CA LEU A 223 -10.38 1.54 15.17
C LEU A 223 -11.58 0.63 15.41
N ILE A 224 -11.45 -0.66 15.14
CA ILE A 224 -12.52 -1.64 15.39
C ILE A 224 -12.93 -1.68 16.87
N ASN A 225 -11.98 -1.49 17.78
CA ASN A 225 -12.21 -1.49 19.21
C ASN A 225 -12.47 -0.09 19.80
N SER A 226 -12.60 0.93 18.97
CA SER A 226 -12.93 2.30 19.37
C SER A 226 -14.42 2.46 19.68
N GLU A 227 -14.84 3.68 19.97
CA GLU A 227 -16.25 4.03 20.21
C GLU A 227 -17.18 3.72 19.05
N LEU A 228 -16.65 3.59 17.83
CA LEU A 228 -17.41 3.14 16.65
C LEU A 228 -18.06 1.75 16.84
N LYS A 229 -17.51 0.93 17.73
CA LYS A 229 -18.12 -0.35 18.12
C LYS A 229 -19.52 -0.19 18.70
N TYR A 230 -19.78 0.90 19.38
CA TYR A 230 -21.08 1.18 19.98
C TYR A 230 -22.11 1.71 18.98
N ALA A 231 -21.67 2.40 17.95
CA ALA A 231 -22.54 2.85 16.85
C ALA A 231 -23.17 1.67 16.09
N ASP A 232 -22.44 0.56 15.98
CA ASP A 232 -22.94 -0.69 15.36
C ASP A 232 -24.11 -1.32 16.15
N HIS A 233 -24.17 -1.11 17.46
CA HIS A 233 -25.26 -1.61 18.31
C HIS A 233 -26.52 -0.71 18.28
N MET A 234 -26.43 0.51 17.77
CA MET A 234 -27.55 1.44 17.70
C MET A 234 -28.48 1.26 16.47
N GLY A 235 -28.29 0.22 15.69
CA GLY A 235 -29.26 -0.16 14.66
C GLY A 235 -29.02 0.36 13.26
N ASP A 236 -27.88 0.95 13.00
CA ASP A 236 -27.48 1.26 11.64
C ASP A 236 -26.96 -0.03 10.96
N GLN A 237 -27.84 -0.64 10.14
CA GLN A 237 -27.55 -1.92 9.45
C GLN A 237 -26.42 -1.82 8.42
N LEU A 238 -25.87 -0.64 8.19
CA LEU A 238 -24.72 -0.35 7.35
C LEU A 238 -23.42 -0.29 8.17
N SER A 239 -23.25 -1.22 9.11
CA SER A 239 -22.05 -1.32 9.91
C SER A 239 -20.78 -1.26 9.05
N VAL A 240 -20.07 -0.19 9.24
CA VAL A 240 -18.75 0.13 8.71
C VAL A 240 -17.75 -1.01 8.94
N LEU A 241 -17.96 -1.82 9.99
CA LEU A 241 -17.06 -2.87 10.47
C LEU A 241 -17.20 -4.21 9.76
N ARG A 242 -18.23 -4.44 8.95
CA ARG A 242 -18.54 -5.75 8.35
C ARG A 242 -18.02 -5.99 6.95
N LYS A 243 -17.42 -5.01 6.29
CA LYS A 243 -17.01 -5.15 4.89
C LYS A 243 -15.57 -5.67 4.74
N GLY A 244 -15.40 -6.96 4.76
CA GLY A 244 -14.23 -7.66 4.21
C GLY A 244 -12.92 -7.49 5.00
N VAL A 245 -11.94 -8.34 4.70
CA VAL A 245 -10.68 -8.51 5.45
C VAL A 245 -9.76 -7.30 5.44
N LYS A 246 -9.93 -6.34 4.49
CA LYS A 246 -9.06 -5.16 4.36
C LYS A 246 -9.79 -3.82 4.34
N TYR A 247 -11.13 -3.83 4.37
CA TYR A 247 -11.94 -2.63 4.30
C TYR A 247 -12.73 -2.46 5.60
N ILE A 248 -12.51 -1.35 6.29
CA ILE A 248 -13.19 -1.06 7.57
C ILE A 248 -14.49 -0.32 7.33
N GLY A 249 -14.59 0.44 6.22
CA GLY A 249 -15.71 1.32 5.87
C GLY A 249 -15.30 2.77 5.80
N ASP A 250 -16.30 3.65 5.81
CA ASP A 250 -16.11 5.09 5.64
C ASP A 250 -16.18 5.79 6.99
N ILE A 251 -15.13 6.54 7.33
CA ILE A 251 -15.10 7.45 8.48
C ILE A 251 -14.82 8.86 7.94
N ALA A 252 -15.65 9.82 8.30
CA ALA A 252 -15.52 11.20 7.81
C ALA A 252 -15.49 11.30 6.27
N GLY A 253 -16.21 10.41 5.56
CA GLY A 253 -16.21 10.37 4.08
C GLY A 253 -14.98 9.74 3.46
N ALA A 254 -14.04 9.25 4.24
CA ALA A 254 -12.84 8.56 3.75
C ALA A 254 -12.96 7.04 3.91
N ASN A 255 -12.50 6.36 2.89
CA ASN A 255 -12.47 4.91 2.80
C ASN A 255 -11.21 4.35 3.47
N ILE A 256 -11.36 3.53 4.52
CA ILE A 256 -10.24 3.04 5.32
C ILE A 256 -9.83 1.64 4.87
N ILE A 257 -8.56 1.49 4.54
CA ILE A 257 -7.98 0.26 4.01
C ILE A 257 -6.85 -0.21 4.93
N GLY A 258 -6.95 -1.45 5.42
CA GLY A 258 -5.88 -2.09 6.18
C GLY A 258 -4.76 -2.63 5.28
N CYS A 259 -3.51 -2.34 5.61
CA CYS A 259 -2.33 -2.81 4.88
C CYS A 259 -1.19 -3.17 5.85
N ASN A 260 -0.56 -4.33 5.63
CA ASN A 260 0.60 -4.75 6.42
C ASN A 260 1.95 -4.41 5.78
N GLN A 261 1.94 -3.93 4.53
CA GLN A 261 3.15 -3.59 3.77
C GLN A 261 3.63 -2.15 4.05
N MET A 262 2.91 -1.42 4.91
CA MET A 262 3.29 -0.05 5.29
C MET A 262 4.61 -0.04 6.05
N PRO A 263 5.51 0.92 5.78
CA PRO A 263 6.75 1.08 6.51
C PRO A 263 6.51 1.29 8.00
N MET A 264 7.42 0.76 8.81
CA MET A 264 7.42 0.99 10.24
C MET A 264 8.85 1.29 10.74
N TRP A 265 8.94 2.10 11.77
CA TRP A 265 10.18 2.33 12.48
C TRP A 265 10.23 1.47 13.74
N ALA A 266 11.37 0.83 13.96
CA ALA A 266 11.63 0.10 15.18
C ALA A 266 11.61 1.03 16.40
N GLU A 267 11.51 0.45 17.56
CA GLU A 267 11.67 1.16 18.84
C GLU A 267 13.07 1.78 18.89
N ASP A 268 13.12 3.07 19.25
CA ASP A 268 14.34 3.82 19.46
C ASP A 268 14.54 4.06 20.95
N THR A 269 15.32 3.19 21.58
CA THR A 269 15.62 3.25 23.01
C THR A 269 16.45 4.47 23.40
N GLY A 270 17.24 5.01 22.46
CA GLY A 270 18.06 6.20 22.68
C GLY A 270 17.21 7.47 22.88
N ASN A 271 16.12 7.58 22.14
CA ASN A 271 15.19 8.71 22.20
C ASN A 271 13.88 8.37 22.91
N SER A 272 13.77 7.21 23.54
CA SER A 272 12.55 6.72 24.21
C SER A 272 11.31 6.73 23.31
N LEU A 273 11.50 6.50 22.03
CA LEU A 273 10.41 6.45 21.05
C LEU A 273 9.94 5.00 20.85
N PRO A 274 8.63 4.73 20.96
CA PRO A 274 8.08 3.41 20.71
C PRO A 274 8.14 3.03 19.24
N LYS A 275 7.68 1.82 18.89
CA LYS A 275 7.43 1.43 17.51
C LYS A 275 6.45 2.40 16.87
N ARG A 276 6.80 2.91 15.69
CA ARG A 276 6.04 3.91 14.94
C ARG A 276 5.63 3.32 13.61
N PHE A 277 4.42 3.62 13.21
CA PHE A 277 3.80 3.12 12.00
C PHE A 277 3.48 4.27 11.08
N LEU A 278 3.77 4.10 9.80
CA LEU A 278 3.33 5.02 8.77
C LEU A 278 1.87 4.73 8.42
N CYS A 279 1.06 5.78 8.31
CA CYS A 279 -0.25 5.76 7.69
C CYS A 279 -0.23 6.73 6.51
N MET A 280 -0.92 6.39 5.46
CA MET A 280 -1.01 7.22 4.27
C MET A 280 -2.46 7.60 4.02
N PHE A 281 -2.71 8.84 3.65
CA PHE A 281 -4.02 9.32 3.27
C PHE A 281 -3.91 10.11 1.97
N LEU A 282 -4.84 9.86 1.06
CA LEU A 282 -4.77 10.43 -0.29
C LEU A 282 -6.15 10.47 -0.95
N ASN A 283 -6.26 11.39 -1.90
CA ASN A 283 -7.29 11.33 -2.92
C ASN A 283 -6.79 10.43 -4.06
N THR A 284 -7.66 9.60 -4.63
CA THR A 284 -7.30 8.68 -5.73
C THR A 284 -6.73 9.36 -6.97
N GLN A 285 -6.99 10.64 -7.15
CA GLN A 285 -6.45 11.44 -8.25
C GLN A 285 -5.04 11.97 -7.98
N ALA A 286 -4.55 11.88 -6.73
CA ALA A 286 -3.26 12.43 -6.34
C ALA A 286 -2.08 11.72 -7.00
N ILE A 287 -2.21 10.42 -7.24
CA ILE A 287 -1.14 9.56 -7.73
C ILE A 287 -1.54 8.92 -9.04
N GLU A 288 -0.68 9.02 -10.00
CA GLU A 288 -0.80 8.32 -11.28
C GLU A 288 0.19 7.15 -11.32
N PHE A 289 -0.30 6.00 -11.74
CA PHE A 289 0.47 4.77 -11.86
C PHE A 289 0.52 4.33 -13.31
N ALA A 290 1.72 4.03 -13.78
CA ALA A 290 1.98 3.44 -15.08
C ALA A 290 2.60 2.05 -14.89
N ASP A 291 1.95 1.04 -15.44
CA ASP A 291 2.39 -0.37 -15.48
C ASP A 291 2.34 -0.78 -16.95
N GLU A 292 3.49 -0.77 -17.61
CA GLU A 292 3.48 -0.77 -19.08
C GLU A 292 3.95 -2.07 -19.70
N ILE A 293 4.96 -2.70 -19.13
CA ILE A 293 5.60 -3.82 -19.83
C ILE A 293 5.92 -4.93 -18.82
N THR A 294 5.24 -6.05 -19.00
CA THR A 294 5.70 -7.32 -18.44
C THR A 294 6.16 -8.18 -19.59
N ILE A 295 7.45 -8.47 -19.64
CA ILE A 295 8.04 -9.35 -20.63
C ILE A 295 8.33 -10.67 -19.95
N ASP A 296 7.63 -11.72 -20.36
CA ASP A 296 7.85 -13.07 -19.88
C ASP A 296 8.53 -13.87 -20.99
N GLU A 297 9.72 -14.35 -20.75
CA GLU A 297 10.49 -15.15 -21.71
C GLU A 297 10.88 -16.50 -21.12
N ASN A 298 10.74 -17.52 -21.94
CA ASN A 298 11.23 -18.86 -21.68
C ASN A 298 12.35 -19.15 -22.68
N ILE A 299 13.58 -19.32 -22.17
CA ILE A 299 14.77 -19.56 -22.98
C ILE A 299 15.26 -20.96 -22.67
N LYS A 300 15.39 -21.80 -23.72
CA LYS A 300 16.07 -23.09 -23.59
C LYS A 300 17.57 -22.86 -23.49
N ASP A 301 18.18 -23.45 -22.50
CA ASP A 301 19.64 -23.42 -22.33
C ASP A 301 20.31 -24.26 -23.46
N LYS A 302 21.47 -23.78 -23.88
CA LYS A 302 22.33 -24.51 -24.84
C LYS A 302 23.31 -25.45 -24.13
N ASP A 303 23.67 -25.11 -22.91
CA ASP A 303 24.76 -25.77 -22.17
C ASP A 303 24.23 -26.70 -21.05
N GLN A 304 22.99 -26.48 -20.58
CA GLN A 304 22.35 -27.28 -19.53
C GLN A 304 20.94 -27.69 -19.96
N TYR A 305 20.57 -28.90 -19.56
CA TYR A 305 19.20 -29.38 -19.80
C TYR A 305 18.24 -28.70 -18.83
N GLY A 306 17.42 -27.77 -19.35
CA GLY A 306 16.45 -27.05 -18.57
C GLY A 306 15.88 -25.83 -19.30
N ASN A 307 14.94 -25.17 -18.65
CA ASN A 307 14.32 -23.97 -19.12
C ASN A 307 14.65 -22.82 -18.19
N PHE A 308 15.15 -21.71 -18.74
CA PHE A 308 15.31 -20.44 -18.02
C PHE A 308 14.08 -19.59 -18.24
N TYR A 309 13.46 -19.17 -17.14
CA TYR A 309 12.36 -18.24 -17.12
C TYR A 309 12.88 -16.90 -16.63
N ARG A 310 12.52 -15.85 -17.35
CA ARG A 310 12.77 -14.48 -16.90
C ARG A 310 11.54 -13.63 -17.16
N SER A 311 11.21 -12.80 -16.19
CA SER A 311 10.12 -11.82 -16.28
C SER A 311 10.68 -10.46 -15.94
N LEU A 312 10.45 -9.48 -16.79
CA LEU A 312 10.83 -8.08 -16.60
C LEU A 312 9.56 -7.26 -16.52
N GLY A 313 9.39 -6.53 -15.43
CA GLY A 313 8.32 -5.54 -15.29
C GLY A 313 8.89 -4.13 -15.25
N ILE A 314 8.32 -3.25 -16.07
CA ILE A 314 8.66 -1.83 -16.13
C ILE A 314 7.43 -1.06 -15.66
N TYR A 315 7.60 -0.27 -14.59
CA TYR A 315 6.53 0.49 -13.97
C TYR A 315 7.07 1.76 -13.32
N ASP A 316 6.19 2.70 -13.07
CA ASP A 316 6.52 3.84 -12.20
C ASP A 316 5.23 4.51 -11.67
N TRP A 317 5.40 5.38 -10.68
CA TRP A 317 4.33 6.19 -10.09
C TRP A 317 4.76 7.64 -9.97
N PHE A 318 3.81 8.51 -10.14
CA PHE A 318 4.02 9.93 -10.10
C PHE A 318 2.99 10.62 -9.20
N ALA A 319 3.46 11.45 -8.28
CA ALA A 319 2.60 12.29 -7.46
C ALA A 319 2.18 13.53 -8.27
N SER A 320 1.03 13.44 -8.96
CA SER A 320 0.50 14.53 -9.78
C SER A 320 0.02 15.70 -8.93
N TYR A 321 -0.58 15.40 -7.79
CA TYR A 321 -1.08 16.40 -6.84
C TYR A 321 -0.58 16.11 -5.42
N PRO A 322 0.65 16.54 -5.09
CA PRO A 322 1.23 16.31 -3.76
C PRO A 322 0.40 16.92 -2.62
N GLU A 323 -0.39 17.97 -2.92
CA GLU A 323 -1.31 18.62 -2.00
C GLU A 323 -2.53 17.77 -1.63
N LEU A 324 -2.90 16.80 -2.47
CA LEU A 324 -4.02 15.88 -2.23
C LEU A 324 -3.59 14.56 -1.61
N MET A 325 -2.41 14.51 -1.04
CA MET A 325 -1.90 13.35 -0.31
C MET A 325 -1.09 13.78 0.91
N GLY A 326 -1.05 12.89 1.89
CA GLY A 326 -0.30 13.09 3.12
C GLY A 326 0.07 11.78 3.79
N TYR A 327 0.92 11.86 4.80
CA TYR A 327 1.21 10.74 5.66
C TYR A 327 1.22 11.13 7.13
N ALA A 328 0.88 10.17 7.96
CA ALA A 328 0.89 10.27 9.40
C ALA A 328 1.88 9.28 10.01
N VAL A 329 2.54 9.67 11.09
CA VAL A 329 3.37 8.76 11.86
C VAL A 329 2.74 8.54 13.22
N ILE A 330 2.34 7.32 13.46
CA ILE A 330 1.50 6.93 14.57
C ILE A 330 2.23 5.95 15.47
N ALA A 331 2.08 6.11 16.77
CA ALA A 331 2.50 5.17 17.78
C ALA A 331 1.28 4.66 18.58
N LEU A 332 1.38 3.43 19.06
CA LEU A 332 0.34 2.88 19.94
C LEU A 332 0.56 3.37 21.37
N GLY A 333 -0.47 3.99 21.95
CA GLY A 333 -0.52 4.43 23.34
C GLY A 333 -0.96 3.34 24.31
#